data_181132dcb24a8e58d33cd06c1d866089
#
_entry.id   181132dcb24a8e58d33cd06c1d866089
#
_cell.length_a   1.000
_cell.length_b   1.000
_cell.length_c   1.000
_cell.angle_alpha   90.00
_cell.angle_beta   90.00
_cell.angle_gamma   90.00
#
_symmetry.space_group_name_H-M   'P 1'
#
loop_
_entity.id
_entity.type
_entity.pdbx_description
1 polymer ?
#
loop_
_entity_poly.entity_id
_entity_poly.type
_entity_poly.pdbx_seq_one_letter_code
_entity_poly.pdbx_strand_id
1 'polypeptide(L)'
;MDGKPCFFIYDSYLTPASEWARICRPEGELTIRGTELDSKIIGLWVKDKEQDYFLESGLDGFYTYFAAAGFTYGSTPANWKGMQEWAVRNEKIFIPCVGPGYIDTRVRPWNTVTTRDRENGKYYTDMFRAAMESGASYIGITSFNEWHEGTQIEPAVPFKSDDFEYLDYSPLAPDYYLTRTAELVSAWK
;
A
#
# COMPACT_ATOMS: atom_id res chain seq x y z
N MET A 1 7.47 -5.70 13.40
CA MET A 1 8.30 -4.50 13.41
C MET A 1 8.85 -4.32 14.83
N ASP A 2 10.14 -4.22 15.00
CA ASP A 2 10.80 -4.09 16.33
C ASP A 2 10.39 -5.16 17.35
N GLY A 3 10.22 -6.40 16.90
CA GLY A 3 9.79 -7.52 17.72
C GLY A 3 8.31 -7.54 18.13
N LYS A 4 7.52 -6.53 17.69
CA LYS A 4 6.08 -6.47 17.95
C LYS A 4 5.27 -6.95 16.74
N PRO A 5 4.07 -7.51 16.95
CA PRO A 5 3.09 -7.73 15.89
C PRO A 5 2.81 -6.41 15.14
N CYS A 6 2.43 -6.51 13.87
CA CYS A 6 2.07 -5.36 13.05
C CYS A 6 0.74 -5.62 12.37
N PHE A 7 -0.19 -4.69 12.53
CA PHE A 7 -1.52 -4.75 11.92
C PHE A 7 -1.72 -3.59 10.97
N PHE A 8 -2.19 -3.90 9.76
CA PHE A 8 -2.60 -2.93 8.76
C PHE A 8 -4.13 -2.79 8.82
N ILE A 9 -4.60 -1.57 9.06
CA ILE A 9 -6.03 -1.30 9.17
C ILE A 9 -6.51 -0.64 7.88
N TYR A 10 -7.27 -1.42 7.10
CA TYR A 10 -7.95 -0.90 5.92
C TYR A 10 -9.09 0.03 6.37
N ASP A 11 -9.29 1.13 5.61
CA ASP A 11 -10.31 2.14 5.92
C ASP A 11 -10.25 2.69 7.36
N SER A 12 -9.04 2.78 7.94
CA SER A 12 -8.84 3.29 9.31
C SER A 12 -9.48 4.65 9.56
N TYR A 13 -9.60 5.48 8.53
CA TYR A 13 -10.22 6.82 8.56
C TYR A 13 -11.73 6.81 8.80
N LEU A 14 -12.40 5.66 8.69
CA LEU A 14 -13.82 5.51 9.07
C LEU A 14 -14.03 5.54 10.58
N THR A 15 -12.97 5.30 11.35
CA THR A 15 -12.98 5.43 12.81
C THR A 15 -12.35 6.77 13.20
N PRO A 16 -13.01 7.58 14.03
CA PRO A 16 -12.46 8.87 14.49
C PRO A 16 -11.09 8.71 15.16
N ALA A 17 -10.21 9.70 15.00
CA ALA A 17 -8.88 9.68 15.61
C ALA A 17 -8.96 9.54 17.14
N SER A 18 -9.95 10.16 17.78
CA SER A 18 -10.18 10.05 19.22
C SER A 18 -10.50 8.63 19.69
N GLU A 19 -11.19 7.83 18.89
CA GLU A 19 -11.46 6.42 19.22
C GLU A 19 -10.20 5.57 19.08
N TRP A 20 -9.38 5.81 18.05
CA TRP A 20 -8.06 5.18 17.97
C TRP A 20 -7.16 5.58 19.12
N ALA A 21 -7.18 6.83 19.55
CA ALA A 21 -6.37 7.34 20.67
C ALA A 21 -6.64 6.58 21.97
N ARG A 22 -7.87 6.13 22.21
CA ARG A 22 -8.23 5.32 23.39
C ARG A 22 -7.46 4.01 23.45
N ILE A 23 -7.06 3.46 22.29
CA ILE A 23 -6.36 2.17 22.17
C ILE A 23 -4.86 2.37 21.93
N CYS A 24 -4.50 3.35 21.08
CA CYS A 24 -3.16 3.47 20.53
C CYS A 24 -2.26 4.46 21.28
N ARG A 25 -2.81 5.31 22.18
CA ARG A 25 -2.02 6.19 23.03
C ARG A 25 -1.72 5.58 24.39
N PRO A 26 -0.54 5.87 25.01
CA PRO A 26 -0.22 5.36 26.33
C PRO A 26 -1.23 5.73 27.42
N GLU A 27 -1.80 6.93 27.33
CA GLU A 27 -2.81 7.46 28.24
C GLU A 27 -4.26 7.08 27.87
N GLY A 28 -4.44 6.27 26.83
CA GLY A 28 -5.75 5.85 26.34
C GLY A 28 -6.47 4.94 27.35
N GLU A 29 -7.77 5.09 27.46
CA GLU A 29 -8.63 4.33 28.38
C GLU A 29 -8.52 2.79 28.20
N LEU A 30 -8.34 2.36 26.94
CA LEU A 30 -8.26 0.95 26.53
C LEU A 30 -6.89 0.64 25.94
N THR A 31 -5.86 1.34 26.39
CA THR A 31 -4.54 1.27 25.76
C THR A 31 -3.95 -0.13 25.72
N ILE A 32 -3.43 -0.49 24.55
CA ILE A 32 -2.62 -1.71 24.37
C ILE A 32 -1.13 -1.45 24.68
N ARG A 33 -0.74 -0.19 24.84
CA ARG A 33 0.67 0.19 24.99
C ARG A 33 1.25 -0.33 26.30
N GLY A 34 2.40 -1.03 26.20
CA GLY A 34 3.07 -1.64 27.36
C GLY A 34 2.39 -2.91 27.90
N THR A 35 1.37 -3.44 27.22
CA THR A 35 0.72 -4.70 27.56
C THR A 35 1.22 -5.86 26.67
N GLU A 36 0.79 -7.07 26.93
CA GLU A 36 1.05 -8.23 26.04
C GLU A 36 0.40 -8.12 24.65
N LEU A 37 -0.57 -7.21 24.50
CA LEU A 37 -1.22 -6.91 23.22
C LEU A 37 -0.53 -5.80 22.43
N ASP A 38 0.54 -5.22 22.97
CA ASP A 38 1.22 -4.09 22.33
C ASP A 38 1.76 -4.46 20.95
N SER A 39 1.34 -3.70 19.95
CA SER A 39 1.58 -3.97 18.54
C SER A 39 1.73 -2.67 17.75
N LYS A 40 2.31 -2.75 16.58
CA LYS A 40 2.33 -1.64 15.62
C LYS A 40 1.02 -1.60 14.84
N ILE A 41 0.32 -0.48 14.90
CA ILE A 41 -0.94 -0.27 14.18
C ILE A 41 -0.72 0.74 13.07
N ILE A 42 -0.89 0.30 11.82
CA ILE A 42 -0.63 1.07 10.60
C ILE A 42 -1.97 1.40 9.92
N GLY A 43 -2.32 2.67 9.85
CA GLY A 43 -3.55 3.14 9.22
C GLY A 43 -3.40 3.46 7.74
N LEU A 44 -4.50 3.61 7.02
CA LEU A 44 -4.53 3.95 5.61
C LEU A 44 -4.59 5.47 5.41
N TRP A 45 -3.59 6.03 4.68
CA TRP A 45 -3.60 7.45 4.29
C TRP A 45 -4.19 7.63 2.88
N VAL A 46 -5.32 8.33 2.78
CA VAL A 46 -6.07 8.49 1.53
C VAL A 46 -6.04 9.93 1.02
N LYS A 47 -6.39 10.91 1.87
CA LYS A 47 -6.62 12.30 1.46
C LYS A 47 -5.42 13.19 1.74
N ASP A 48 -5.39 14.36 1.12
CA ASP A 48 -4.49 15.43 1.53
C ASP A 48 -4.81 15.89 2.95
N LYS A 49 -3.79 16.31 3.70
CA LYS A 49 -3.93 16.89 5.05
C LYS A 49 -4.50 15.95 6.11
N GLU A 50 -4.13 14.68 6.08
CA GLU A 50 -4.46 13.72 7.15
C GLU A 50 -3.44 13.69 8.29
N GLN A 51 -2.48 14.63 8.32
CA GLN A 51 -1.43 14.70 9.32
C GLN A 51 -1.98 14.71 10.76
N ASP A 52 -2.96 15.58 11.01
CA ASP A 52 -3.55 15.73 12.35
C ASP A 52 -4.26 14.46 12.79
N TYR A 53 -4.92 13.75 11.86
CA TYR A 53 -5.53 12.45 12.15
C TYR A 53 -4.50 11.43 12.67
N PHE A 54 -3.33 11.32 12.03
CA PHE A 54 -2.28 10.38 12.44
C PHE A 54 -1.55 10.83 13.72
N LEU A 55 -1.48 12.13 14.00
CA LEU A 55 -0.96 12.64 15.27
C LEU A 55 -1.93 12.37 16.42
N GLU A 56 -3.20 12.66 16.22
CA GLU A 56 -4.23 12.54 17.25
C GLU A 56 -4.55 11.09 17.58
N SER A 57 -4.64 10.21 16.59
CA SER A 57 -5.01 8.80 16.75
C SER A 57 -4.02 7.97 17.56
N GLY A 58 -2.75 8.35 17.61
CA GLY A 58 -1.71 7.53 18.22
C GLY A 58 -1.31 6.29 17.39
N LEU A 59 -1.77 6.19 16.13
CA LEU A 59 -1.34 5.15 15.20
C LEU A 59 0.18 5.22 14.99
N ASP A 60 0.84 4.08 14.87
CA ASP A 60 2.31 4.00 14.73
C ASP A 60 2.80 4.45 13.36
N GLY A 61 1.93 4.41 12.35
CA GLY A 61 2.29 4.76 11.01
C GLY A 61 1.12 4.67 10.03
N PHE A 62 1.47 4.76 8.76
CA PHE A 62 0.48 4.73 7.68
C PHE A 62 1.04 4.07 6.42
N TYR A 63 0.13 3.53 5.62
CA TYR A 63 0.39 2.95 4.31
C TYR A 63 -0.55 3.51 3.26
N THR A 64 -0.26 3.34 1.97
CA THR A 64 -1.02 3.97 0.89
C THR A 64 -1.95 3.03 0.12
N TYR A 65 -1.80 1.75 0.28
CA TYR A 65 -2.56 0.63 -0.28
C TYR A 65 -2.73 0.61 -1.81
N PHE A 66 -3.35 1.66 -2.41
CA PHE A 66 -3.86 1.61 -3.78
C PHE A 66 -2.78 1.48 -4.85
N ALA A 67 -2.92 0.48 -5.72
CA ALA A 67 -2.02 0.21 -6.85
C ALA A 67 -2.14 1.23 -7.99
N ALA A 68 -3.25 1.97 -8.06
CA ALA A 68 -3.48 2.99 -9.09
C ALA A 68 -2.83 4.32 -8.70
N ALA A 69 -1.67 4.63 -9.29
CA ALA A 69 -0.97 5.89 -9.08
C ALA A 69 -1.88 7.09 -9.40
N GLY A 70 -1.96 8.06 -8.46
CA GLY A 70 -2.77 9.26 -8.61
C GLY A 70 -4.26 9.07 -8.29
N PHE A 71 -4.70 7.90 -7.86
CA PHE A 71 -6.08 7.67 -7.43
C PHE A 71 -6.41 8.39 -6.13
N THR A 72 -5.48 8.40 -5.19
CA THR A 72 -5.58 9.13 -3.92
C THR A 72 -4.34 9.99 -3.71
N TYR A 73 -4.38 10.90 -2.74
CA TYR A 73 -3.18 11.64 -2.33
C TYR A 73 -2.06 10.66 -1.90
N GLY A 74 -2.40 9.67 -1.07
CA GLY A 74 -1.47 8.67 -0.58
C GLY A 74 -0.89 7.79 -1.70
N SER A 75 -1.68 7.42 -2.72
CA SER A 75 -1.21 6.59 -3.85
C SER A 75 -0.54 7.40 -4.98
N THR A 76 -0.24 8.67 -4.74
CA THR A 76 0.47 9.54 -5.70
C THR A 76 1.96 9.53 -5.42
N PRO A 77 2.81 8.87 -6.22
CA PRO A 77 4.24 8.72 -5.95
C PRO A 77 4.99 10.05 -5.73
N ALA A 78 4.57 11.12 -6.41
CA ALA A 78 5.14 12.45 -6.25
C ALA A 78 5.02 13.01 -4.81
N ASN A 79 4.07 12.51 -4.01
CA ASN A 79 3.85 12.93 -2.63
C ASN A 79 4.72 12.14 -1.63
N TRP A 80 5.23 10.97 -2.00
CA TRP A 80 5.84 10.02 -1.08
C TRP A 80 7.07 10.55 -0.36
N LYS A 81 7.89 11.34 -1.04
CA LYS A 81 9.05 11.99 -0.40
C LYS A 81 8.61 12.91 0.73
N GLY A 82 7.64 13.78 0.49
CA GLY A 82 7.09 14.68 1.52
C GLY A 82 6.39 13.92 2.66
N MET A 83 5.69 12.84 2.34
CA MET A 83 5.05 11.97 3.33
C MET A 83 6.08 11.28 4.23
N GLN A 84 7.18 10.78 3.65
CA GLN A 84 8.29 10.18 4.39
C GLN A 84 8.99 11.22 5.28
N GLU A 85 9.29 12.41 4.77
CA GLU A 85 9.90 13.48 5.55
C GLU A 85 9.01 13.88 6.75
N TRP A 86 7.69 13.94 6.55
CA TRP A 86 6.74 14.18 7.61
C TRP A 86 6.71 13.03 8.62
N ALA A 87 6.70 11.79 8.16
CA ALA A 87 6.73 10.60 9.01
C ALA A 87 7.96 10.58 9.92
N VAL A 88 9.14 10.83 9.38
CA VAL A 88 10.39 10.89 10.16
C VAL A 88 10.33 11.97 11.24
N ARG A 89 9.86 13.19 10.90
CA ARG A 89 9.75 14.28 11.88
C ARG A 89 8.77 13.99 13.02
N ASN A 90 7.80 13.11 12.78
CA ASN A 90 6.74 12.80 13.76
C ASN A 90 6.83 11.37 14.30
N GLU A 91 7.99 10.72 14.14
CA GLU A 91 8.24 9.35 14.63
C GLU A 91 7.19 8.33 14.14
N LYS A 92 6.73 8.50 12.90
CA LYS A 92 5.76 7.62 12.25
C LYS A 92 6.44 6.71 11.24
N ILE A 93 5.86 5.54 11.03
CA ILE A 93 6.26 4.60 9.99
C ILE A 93 5.50 4.97 8.72
N PHE A 94 6.21 5.18 7.61
CA PHE A 94 5.60 5.33 6.29
C PHE A 94 5.85 4.10 5.42
N ILE A 95 4.79 3.60 4.78
CA ILE A 95 4.84 2.43 3.90
C ILE A 95 4.16 2.78 2.58
N PRO A 96 4.90 3.29 1.58
CA PRO A 96 4.36 3.44 0.23
C PRO A 96 3.99 2.07 -0.34
N CYS A 97 2.81 1.97 -0.95
CA CYS A 97 2.37 0.74 -1.61
C CYS A 97 2.49 0.87 -3.11
N VAL A 98 3.15 -0.10 -3.72
CA VAL A 98 3.35 -0.18 -5.16
C VAL A 98 2.48 -1.28 -5.76
N GLY A 99 2.11 -1.14 -7.03
CA GLY A 99 1.36 -2.16 -7.74
C GLY A 99 1.83 -2.32 -9.18
N PRO A 100 1.59 -3.50 -9.79
CA PRO A 100 2.05 -3.79 -11.14
C PRO A 100 1.18 -3.15 -12.23
N GLY A 101 0.00 -2.73 -11.88
CA GLY A 101 -1.07 -2.18 -12.71
C GLY A 101 -2.38 -2.22 -11.95
N TYR A 102 -3.47 -1.77 -12.57
CA TYR A 102 -4.79 -1.80 -11.97
C TYR A 102 -5.87 -1.82 -13.04
N ILE A 103 -6.82 -2.75 -12.93
CA ILE A 103 -8.04 -2.80 -13.75
C ILE A 103 -9.15 -3.51 -12.98
N ASP A 104 -10.16 -2.78 -12.53
CA ASP A 104 -11.29 -3.33 -11.78
C ASP A 104 -12.63 -3.27 -12.52
N THR A 105 -12.59 -3.01 -13.81
CA THR A 105 -13.81 -2.90 -14.63
C THR A 105 -14.65 -4.18 -14.68
N ARG A 106 -14.07 -5.31 -14.28
CA ARG A 106 -14.81 -6.57 -14.07
C ARG A 106 -15.73 -6.50 -12.85
N VAL A 107 -15.32 -5.79 -11.81
CA VAL A 107 -16.08 -5.61 -10.57
C VAL A 107 -16.88 -4.31 -10.62
N ARG A 108 -16.29 -3.26 -11.20
CA ARG A 108 -16.86 -1.91 -11.31
C ARG A 108 -16.74 -1.41 -12.74
N PRO A 109 -17.67 -1.80 -13.67
CA PRO A 109 -17.58 -1.48 -15.11
C PRO A 109 -17.47 0.01 -15.42
N TRP A 110 -17.92 0.86 -14.48
CA TRP A 110 -17.86 2.33 -14.61
C TRP A 110 -16.50 2.94 -14.22
N ASN A 111 -15.59 2.14 -13.64
CA ASN A 111 -14.33 2.66 -13.04
C ASN A 111 -13.13 2.60 -14.01
N THR A 112 -13.33 3.02 -15.26
CA THR A 112 -12.26 2.96 -16.27
C THR A 112 -11.15 3.99 -16.05
N VAL A 113 -11.46 5.11 -15.40
CA VAL A 113 -10.52 6.24 -15.18
C VAL A 113 -9.33 5.85 -14.30
N THR A 114 -9.51 4.88 -13.40
CA THR A 114 -8.47 4.42 -12.50
C THR A 114 -7.59 3.33 -13.08
N THR A 115 -7.93 2.78 -14.26
CA THR A 115 -7.13 1.77 -14.94
C THR A 115 -5.69 2.25 -15.15
N ARG A 116 -4.73 1.37 -14.83
CA ARG A 116 -3.29 1.56 -15.04
C ARG A 116 -2.74 0.35 -15.76
N ASP A 117 -2.26 0.57 -16.99
CA ASP A 117 -1.60 -0.48 -17.76
C ASP A 117 -0.29 -0.91 -17.10
N ARG A 118 0.04 -2.18 -17.22
CA ARG A 118 1.29 -2.75 -16.68
C ARG A 118 2.54 -2.31 -17.45
N GLU A 119 2.37 -1.85 -18.71
CA GLU A 119 3.44 -1.38 -19.59
C GLU A 119 4.64 -2.36 -19.64
N ASN A 120 4.36 -3.65 -19.74
CA ASN A 120 5.37 -4.71 -19.69
C ASN A 120 6.32 -4.58 -18.46
N GLY A 121 5.76 -4.27 -17.31
CA GLY A 121 6.50 -4.16 -16.04
C GLY A 121 7.13 -2.79 -15.78
N LYS A 122 7.05 -1.85 -16.73
CA LYS A 122 7.59 -0.50 -16.54
C LYS A 122 6.86 0.23 -15.42
N TYR A 123 5.52 0.20 -15.42
CA TYR A 123 4.70 0.83 -14.39
C TYR A 123 5.11 0.37 -12.97
N TYR A 124 5.22 -0.94 -12.77
CA TYR A 124 5.64 -1.51 -11.49
C TYR A 124 7.04 -1.05 -11.07
N THR A 125 7.97 -1.04 -12.03
CA THR A 125 9.34 -0.60 -11.81
C THR A 125 9.40 0.87 -11.41
N ASP A 126 8.62 1.72 -12.06
CA ASP A 126 8.60 3.16 -11.78
C ASP A 126 7.99 3.46 -10.40
N MET A 127 6.89 2.79 -10.03
CA MET A 127 6.33 2.91 -8.68
C MET A 127 7.33 2.44 -7.62
N PHE A 128 7.97 1.29 -7.84
CA PHE A 128 8.95 0.75 -6.90
C PHE A 128 10.15 1.68 -6.73
N ARG A 129 10.63 2.26 -7.83
CA ARG A 129 11.71 3.26 -7.80
C ARG A 129 11.30 4.49 -7.00
N ALA A 130 10.11 5.03 -7.21
CA ALA A 130 9.61 6.17 -6.45
C ALA A 130 9.49 5.85 -4.95
N ALA A 131 9.09 4.64 -4.60
CA ALA A 131 9.05 4.18 -3.22
C ALA A 131 10.46 4.13 -2.59
N MET A 132 11.45 3.59 -3.30
CA MET A 132 12.84 3.58 -2.85
C MET A 132 13.40 5.01 -2.69
N GLU A 133 13.16 5.88 -3.67
CA GLU A 133 13.62 7.27 -3.68
C GLU A 133 12.96 8.13 -2.60
N SER A 134 11.80 7.71 -2.09
CA SER A 134 11.17 8.38 -0.94
C SER A 134 11.98 8.26 0.34
N GLY A 135 12.84 7.24 0.45
CA GLY A 135 13.62 6.93 1.65
C GLY A 135 12.83 6.11 2.68
N ALA A 136 11.68 5.55 2.32
CA ALA A 136 10.91 4.68 3.22
C ALA A 136 11.69 3.40 3.55
N SER A 137 11.56 2.93 4.80
CA SER A 137 12.19 1.69 5.27
C SER A 137 11.39 0.43 4.96
N TYR A 138 10.16 0.58 4.53
CA TYR A 138 9.24 -0.50 4.19
C TYR A 138 8.49 -0.13 2.91
N ILE A 139 8.21 -1.13 2.08
CA ILE A 139 7.40 -0.99 0.86
C ILE A 139 6.31 -2.05 0.92
N GLY A 140 5.06 -1.65 0.73
CA GLY A 140 3.94 -2.54 0.52
C GLY A 140 3.78 -2.90 -0.95
N ILE A 141 3.27 -4.09 -1.24
CA ILE A 141 2.94 -4.50 -2.60
C ILE A 141 1.45 -4.83 -2.66
N THR A 142 0.72 -4.10 -3.47
CA THR A 142 -0.68 -4.35 -3.78
C THR A 142 -0.76 -4.85 -5.21
N SER A 143 -0.91 -6.19 -5.41
CA SER A 143 -1.12 -7.25 -4.43
C SER A 143 -0.39 -8.54 -4.86
N PHE A 144 -0.38 -9.57 -4.00
CA PHE A 144 0.08 -10.88 -4.43
C PHE A 144 -0.92 -11.52 -5.41
N ASN A 145 -2.22 -11.56 -5.07
CA ASN A 145 -3.21 -12.36 -5.78
C ASN A 145 -4.60 -11.71 -5.95
N GLU A 146 -4.70 -10.38 -6.02
CA GLU A 146 -5.98 -9.72 -6.33
C GLU A 146 -6.20 -9.66 -7.85
N TRP A 147 -6.74 -10.76 -8.37
CA TRP A 147 -6.95 -10.96 -9.80
C TRP A 147 -8.09 -10.11 -10.35
N HIS A 148 -9.13 -9.83 -9.55
CA HIS A 148 -10.28 -9.06 -10.01
C HIS A 148 -9.94 -7.58 -10.22
N GLU A 149 -8.99 -7.06 -9.47
CA GLU A 149 -8.46 -5.71 -9.64
C GLU A 149 -7.23 -5.65 -10.55
N GLY A 150 -6.78 -6.80 -11.07
CA GLY A 150 -5.64 -6.88 -11.98
C GLY A 150 -4.33 -6.42 -11.34
N THR A 151 -4.21 -6.50 -10.01
CA THR A 151 -3.01 -6.07 -9.26
C THR A 151 -2.09 -7.22 -8.87
N GLN A 152 -2.41 -8.44 -9.28
CA GLN A 152 -1.65 -9.64 -8.89
C GLN A 152 -0.20 -9.61 -9.42
N ILE A 153 0.72 -10.12 -8.59
CA ILE A 153 2.10 -10.47 -8.97
C ILE A 153 2.35 -11.99 -8.93
N GLU A 154 1.37 -12.77 -8.48
CA GLU A 154 1.37 -14.23 -8.51
C GLU A 154 1.61 -14.73 -9.94
N PRO A 155 2.35 -15.83 -10.15
CA PRO A 155 2.58 -16.35 -11.49
C PRO A 155 1.28 -16.56 -12.27
N ALA A 156 1.19 -15.96 -13.45
CA ALA A 156 -0.03 -15.91 -14.26
C ALA A 156 0.12 -16.69 -15.55
N VAL A 157 -0.82 -17.60 -15.79
CA VAL A 157 -1.01 -18.25 -17.09
C VAL A 157 -2.31 -17.74 -17.71
N PRO A 158 -2.44 -17.68 -19.05
CA PRO A 158 -3.68 -17.24 -19.68
C PRO A 158 -4.87 -18.06 -19.21
N PHE A 159 -5.91 -17.36 -18.78
CA PHE A 159 -7.17 -18.00 -18.39
C PHE A 159 -8.34 -17.19 -18.91
N LYS A 160 -9.23 -17.86 -19.63
CA LYS A 160 -10.46 -17.30 -20.15
C LYS A 160 -11.62 -18.26 -19.94
N SER A 161 -12.70 -17.78 -19.34
CA SER A 161 -14.00 -18.44 -19.28
C SER A 161 -15.02 -17.65 -20.11
N ASP A 162 -16.28 -18.10 -20.13
CA ASP A 162 -17.35 -17.35 -20.78
C ASP A 162 -17.63 -15.99 -20.12
N ASP A 163 -17.37 -15.89 -18.79
CA ASP A 163 -17.67 -14.72 -17.99
C ASP A 163 -16.43 -13.83 -17.72
N PHE A 164 -15.20 -14.41 -17.72
CA PHE A 164 -13.99 -13.72 -17.28
C PHE A 164 -12.81 -13.99 -18.20
N GLU A 165 -12.02 -12.95 -18.41
CA GLU A 165 -10.67 -13.03 -18.95
C GLU A 165 -9.72 -12.35 -17.97
N TYR A 166 -8.87 -13.14 -17.32
CA TYR A 166 -7.84 -12.61 -16.45
C TYR A 166 -6.61 -12.26 -17.28
N LEU A 167 -6.05 -11.08 -17.04
CA LEU A 167 -4.82 -10.66 -17.69
C LEU A 167 -3.67 -11.54 -17.21
N ASP A 168 -2.95 -12.09 -18.17
CA ASP A 168 -1.63 -12.67 -17.95
C ASP A 168 -0.53 -11.60 -18.09
N TYR A 169 0.71 -12.03 -18.18
CA TYR A 169 1.86 -11.14 -18.31
C TYR A 169 2.47 -11.12 -19.71
N SER A 170 1.80 -11.71 -20.72
CA SER A 170 2.30 -11.72 -22.10
C SER A 170 2.65 -10.30 -22.60
N PRO A 171 3.79 -10.11 -23.29
CA PRO A 171 4.74 -11.14 -23.76
C PRO A 171 5.79 -11.58 -22.73
N LEU A 172 5.65 -11.19 -21.47
CA LEU A 172 6.57 -11.54 -20.40
C LEU A 172 6.31 -12.97 -19.88
N ALA A 173 7.28 -13.54 -19.18
CA ALA A 173 7.14 -14.85 -18.54
C ALA A 173 6.05 -14.85 -17.44
N PRO A 174 5.39 -15.98 -17.18
CA PRO A 174 4.34 -16.06 -16.16
C PRO A 174 4.78 -15.63 -14.75
N ASP A 175 6.04 -15.82 -14.40
CA ASP A 175 6.65 -15.48 -13.10
C ASP A 175 7.39 -14.15 -13.11
N TYR A 176 7.24 -13.35 -14.16
CA TYR A 176 7.98 -12.10 -14.36
C TYR A 176 7.93 -11.17 -13.13
N TYR A 177 6.74 -10.94 -12.56
CA TYR A 177 6.61 -9.98 -11.46
C TYR A 177 7.26 -10.47 -10.17
N LEU A 178 7.32 -11.76 -9.89
CA LEU A 178 8.07 -12.28 -8.76
C LEU A 178 9.59 -12.11 -8.97
N THR A 179 10.07 -12.45 -10.14
CA THR A 179 11.50 -12.26 -10.51
C THR A 179 11.86 -10.77 -10.43
N ARG A 180 11.02 -9.90 -11.01
CA ARG A 180 11.23 -8.45 -10.98
C ARG A 180 11.21 -7.88 -9.57
N THR A 181 10.30 -8.37 -8.71
CA THR A 181 10.25 -7.98 -7.30
C THR A 181 11.56 -8.34 -6.59
N ALA A 182 12.07 -9.56 -6.80
CA ALA A 182 13.33 -9.99 -6.19
C ALA A 182 14.51 -9.10 -6.63
N GLU A 183 14.58 -8.73 -7.90
CA GLU A 183 15.60 -7.81 -8.43
C GLU A 183 15.51 -6.42 -7.76
N LEU A 184 14.29 -5.85 -7.69
CA LEU A 184 14.06 -4.52 -7.12
C LEU A 184 14.37 -4.49 -5.62
N VAL A 185 13.96 -5.52 -4.87
CA VAL A 185 14.29 -5.66 -3.44
C VAL A 185 15.78 -5.80 -3.23
N SER A 186 16.49 -6.55 -4.11
CA SER A 186 17.94 -6.68 -4.02
C SER A 186 18.68 -5.38 -4.29
N ALA A 187 18.13 -4.52 -5.15
CA ALA A 187 18.69 -3.22 -5.47
C ALA A 187 18.38 -2.12 -4.43
N TRP A 188 17.41 -2.37 -3.56
CA TRP A 188 16.95 -1.40 -2.54
C TRP A 188 17.82 -1.37 -1.29
N LYS A 189 18.86 -2.13 -1.18
CA LYS A 189 19.77 -2.22 -0.01
C LYS A 189 20.79 -1.08 0.04
#